data_3df8f84b62d734a595d5049fcffae3c6
#
_entry.id   3df8f84b62d734a595d5049fcffae3c6
#
_cell.length_a   1.000
_cell.length_b   1.000
_cell.length_c   1.000
_cell.angle_alpha   90.00
_cell.angle_beta   90.00
_cell.angle_gamma   90.00
#
_symmetry.space_group_name_H-M   'P 1'
#
loop_
_entity.id
_entity.type
_entity.pdbx_description
1 polymer ?
#
loop_
_entity_poly.entity_id
_entity_poly.type
_entity_poly.pdbx_seq_one_letter_code
_entity_poly.pdbx_strand_id
1 'polypeptide(L)'
;MAEIEGYSPFVFDSEFAMIPPESDCETTMALQLRPNCEYCDKDLLPNATDARICSYECTFCADCVDNKLHNVCPNCGGGFAPRPIRPATERRPGVCVTKQLPSDKRVHLKYSVEDVAAHSARLRDIPPQER
;
A
#
# COMPACT_ATOMS: atom_id res chain seq x y z
N MET A 1 2.42 -11.20 -36.13
CA MET A 1 2.89 -10.61 -35.95
C MET A 1 3.10 -10.39 -35.65
N ALA A 2 2.81 -10.70 -35.63
CA ALA A 2 3.34 -10.06 -35.17
C ALA A 2 3.42 -9.83 -34.72
N GLU A 3 2.97 -9.80 -34.38
CA GLU A 3 3.38 -9.18 -33.87
C GLU A 3 3.24 -9.10 -33.26
N ILE A 4 2.64 -9.44 -33.39
CA ILE A 4 2.88 -8.95 -32.78
C ILE A 4 2.70 -8.93 -32.36
N GLU A 5 2.33 -8.90 -32.21
CA GLU A 5 2.67 -8.37 -31.77
C GLU A 5 2.69 -8.14 -31.19
N GLY A 6 1.99 -8.60 -31.38
CA GLY A 6 2.48 -7.91 -30.83
C GLY A 6 2.30 -7.86 -30.30
N TYR A 7 1.87 -7.71 -29.93
CA TYR A 7 2.29 -6.95 -29.42
C TYR A 7 2.39 -6.77 -29.03
N SER A 8 2.19 -7.27 -28.77
CA SER A 8 2.82 -6.41 -28.48
C SER A 8 2.70 -6.01 -28.08
N PRO A 9 2.40 -6.08 -27.98
CA PRO A 9 2.76 -5.15 -27.51
C PRO A 9 2.76 -4.83 -27.14
N PHE A 10 2.65 -4.64 -26.83
CA PHE A 10 3.22 -3.64 -26.51
C PHE A 10 3.51 -3.24 -26.60
N VAL A 11 3.48 -3.51 -26.62
CA VAL A 11 4.25 -2.47 -26.75
C VAL A 11 4.37 -2.07 -26.75
N PHE A 12 4.34 -1.64 -26.60
CA PHE A 12 4.92 -0.56 -26.59
C PHE A 12 5.31 -0.17 -26.84
N ASP A 13 5.30 -0.13 -26.81
CA ASP A 13 6.07 0.83 -27.05
C ASP A 13 6.54 1.45 -27.06
N SER A 14 6.48 1.47 -26.98
CA SER A 14 7.18 2.42 -27.04
C SER A 14 7.24 3.24 -26.97
N GLU A 15 6.92 3.67 -27.06
CA GLU A 15 7.03 4.72 -27.01
C GLU A 15 6.69 5.20 -26.46
N PHE A 16 6.37 5.36 -25.94
CA PHE A 16 6.16 6.05 -25.23
C PHE A 16 6.66 6.49 -24.77
N ALA A 17 7.03 6.46 -24.81
CA ALA A 17 7.78 6.75 -24.30
C ALA A 17 8.09 7.76 -23.77
N MET A 18 7.95 8.33 -23.52
CA MET A 18 8.19 9.30 -23.11
C MET A 18 8.06 9.43 -21.90
N ILE A 19 8.36 8.95 -21.44
CA ILE A 19 8.25 8.97 -20.27
C ILE A 19 9.26 9.53 -19.70
N PRO A 20 9.21 10.19 -19.00
CA PRO A 20 9.98 11.01 -18.47
C PRO A 20 10.67 10.53 -17.42
N PRO A 21 11.25 11.20 -16.80
CA PRO A 21 12.04 10.99 -15.79
C PRO A 21 11.61 9.94 -15.05
N GLU A 22 12.16 9.14 -15.25
CA GLU A 22 11.97 7.98 -14.83
C GLU A 22 12.14 7.84 -13.44
N SER A 23 12.94 8.51 -12.82
CA SER A 23 13.10 8.38 -11.39
C SER A 23 11.77 8.49 -10.69
N ASP A 24 10.92 9.35 -11.18
CA ASP A 24 9.60 9.48 -10.59
C ASP A 24 8.78 8.24 -10.82
N CYS A 25 8.91 7.64 -11.95
CA CYS A 25 8.17 6.44 -12.24
C CYS A 25 8.57 5.31 -11.31
N GLU A 26 9.85 5.17 -11.07
CA GLU A 26 10.32 4.12 -10.19
C GLU A 26 9.80 4.31 -8.79
N THR A 27 9.78 5.54 -8.29
CA THR A 27 9.31 5.82 -6.96
C THR A 27 7.85 5.47 -6.81
N THR A 28 7.05 5.76 -7.84
CA THR A 28 5.62 5.54 -7.74
C THR A 28 5.23 4.11 -8.02
N MET A 29 6.11 3.31 -8.61
CA MET A 29 5.77 1.94 -8.96
C MET A 29 5.91 0.96 -7.82
N ALA A 30 6.64 1.32 -6.79
CA ALA A 30 6.81 0.45 -5.65
C ALA A 30 5.79 0.79 -4.57
N LEU A 31 5.34 -0.23 -3.85
CA LEU A 31 4.44 -0.04 -2.74
C LEU A 31 5.06 0.92 -1.74
N GLN A 32 4.29 1.87 -1.26
CA GLN A 32 4.78 2.83 -0.29
C GLN A 32 4.83 2.18 1.10
N LEU A 33 6.00 2.15 1.67
CA LEU A 33 6.19 1.58 3.02
C LEU A 33 6.13 2.71 4.04
N ARG A 34 4.93 2.99 4.54
CA ARG A 34 4.74 4.08 5.48
C ARG A 34 5.29 3.72 6.85
N PRO A 35 5.83 4.71 7.57
CA PRO A 35 6.58 4.43 8.80
C PRO A 35 5.74 4.19 10.05
N ASN A 36 4.43 4.34 9.99
CA ASN A 36 3.61 4.28 11.20
C ASN A 36 2.19 3.81 10.94
N CYS A 37 1.53 3.39 12.02
CA CYS A 37 0.11 3.09 11.99
C CYS A 37 -0.66 4.40 12.05
N GLU A 38 -1.60 4.62 11.14
CA GLU A 38 -2.37 5.87 11.09
C GLU A 38 -3.26 6.06 12.32
N TYR A 39 -3.65 4.97 12.97
CA TYR A 39 -4.55 5.05 14.12
C TYR A 39 -3.81 5.32 15.42
N CYS A 40 -2.83 4.51 15.77
CA CYS A 40 -2.15 4.62 17.07
C CYS A 40 -0.76 5.21 16.98
N ASP A 41 -0.31 5.50 15.77
CA ASP A 41 1.01 6.11 15.50
C ASP A 41 2.18 5.21 15.88
N LYS A 42 1.94 3.91 16.07
CA LYS A 42 3.02 2.97 16.33
C LYS A 42 3.96 2.93 15.15
N ASP A 43 5.27 2.90 15.43
CA ASP A 43 6.26 2.79 14.37
C ASP A 43 6.17 1.42 13.71
N LEU A 44 6.21 1.42 12.38
CA LEU A 44 6.16 0.19 11.58
C LEU A 44 7.34 0.21 10.63
N LEU A 45 8.39 -0.50 11.00
CA LEU A 45 9.59 -0.59 10.19
C LEU A 45 9.27 -1.28 8.86
N PRO A 46 10.10 -1.11 7.83
CA PRO A 46 9.83 -1.75 6.54
C PRO A 46 9.64 -3.25 6.62
N ASN A 47 10.28 -3.91 7.59
CA ASN A 47 10.16 -5.35 7.75
C ASN A 47 9.16 -5.74 8.85
N ALA A 48 8.28 -4.82 9.27
CA ALA A 48 7.31 -5.13 10.32
C ALA A 48 6.37 -6.23 9.86
N THR A 49 6.17 -7.23 10.71
CA THR A 49 5.29 -8.34 10.39
C THR A 49 3.85 -8.05 10.80
N ASP A 50 3.63 -6.99 11.58
CA ASP A 50 2.31 -6.59 12.02
C ASP A 50 1.76 -5.39 11.25
N ALA A 51 2.38 -5.01 10.14
CA ALA A 51 1.85 -3.93 9.29
C ALA A 51 0.75 -4.48 8.38
N ARG A 52 -0.34 -3.74 8.27
CA ARG A 52 -1.47 -4.10 7.42
C ARG A 52 -1.77 -2.94 6.48
N ILE A 53 -2.21 -3.24 5.28
CA ILE A 53 -2.55 -2.20 4.30
C ILE A 53 -3.87 -2.51 3.63
N CYS A 54 -4.58 -1.46 3.22
CA CYS A 54 -5.74 -1.60 2.37
C CYS A 54 -5.31 -1.44 0.91
N SER A 55 -6.25 -1.47 -0.02
CA SER A 55 -5.91 -1.38 -1.44
C SER A 55 -5.39 0.00 -1.84
N TYR A 56 -5.53 0.99 -0.99
CA TYR A 56 -5.00 2.34 -1.22
C TYR A 56 -3.73 2.58 -0.40
N GLU A 57 -3.17 1.49 0.16
CA GLU A 57 -1.93 1.54 0.95
C GLU A 57 -2.03 2.29 2.28
N CYS A 58 -3.24 2.54 2.74
CA CYS A 58 -3.42 3.06 4.09
C CYS A 58 -2.88 2.02 5.06
N THR A 59 -2.03 2.45 5.99
CA THR A 59 -1.25 1.53 6.82
C THR A 59 -1.67 1.59 8.28
N PHE A 60 -1.88 0.43 8.86
CA PHE A 60 -2.29 0.29 10.26
C PHE A 60 -1.59 -0.94 10.84
N CYS A 61 -1.46 -0.99 12.15
CA CYS A 61 -0.91 -2.19 12.77
C CYS A 61 -2.01 -3.24 12.92
N ALA A 62 -1.60 -4.49 13.03
CA ALA A 62 -2.55 -5.60 13.13
C ALA A 62 -3.50 -5.43 14.32
N ASP A 63 -2.98 -4.92 15.45
CA ASP A 63 -3.79 -4.74 16.64
C ASP A 63 -4.93 -3.75 16.38
N CYS A 64 -4.63 -2.64 15.74
CA CYS A 64 -5.68 -1.67 15.40
C CYS A 64 -6.66 -2.25 14.39
N VAL A 65 -6.19 -2.98 13.40
CA VAL A 65 -7.06 -3.59 12.41
C VAL A 65 -8.03 -4.58 13.07
N ASP A 66 -7.53 -5.37 14.01
CA ASP A 66 -8.35 -6.39 14.65
C ASP A 66 -9.29 -5.81 15.72
N ASN A 67 -8.81 -4.86 16.50
CA ASN A 67 -9.52 -4.44 17.70
C ASN A 67 -10.18 -3.06 17.62
N LYS A 68 -9.77 -2.24 16.68
CA LYS A 68 -10.33 -0.89 16.53
C LYS A 68 -11.09 -0.73 15.23
N LEU A 69 -10.56 -1.26 14.15
CA LEU A 69 -11.11 -1.06 12.82
C LEU A 69 -11.98 -2.23 12.34
N HIS A 70 -11.80 -3.39 12.93
CA HIS A 70 -12.55 -4.59 12.56
C HIS A 70 -12.47 -4.84 11.05
N ASN A 71 -11.25 -4.70 10.53
CA ASN A 71 -10.96 -4.94 9.10
C ASN A 71 -11.69 -3.97 8.16
N VAL A 72 -11.98 -2.77 8.63
CA VAL A 72 -12.59 -1.73 7.80
C VAL A 72 -11.66 -0.52 7.74
N CYS A 73 -11.17 -0.19 6.55
CA CYS A 73 -10.30 0.97 6.40
C CYS A 73 -11.10 2.25 6.61
N PRO A 74 -10.70 3.13 7.53
CA PRO A 74 -11.45 4.35 7.78
C PRO A 74 -11.43 5.32 6.61
N ASN A 75 -10.51 5.15 5.67
CA ASN A 75 -10.37 6.05 4.53
C ASN A 75 -11.11 5.56 3.29
N CYS A 76 -11.19 4.26 3.08
CA CYS A 76 -11.80 3.73 1.86
C CYS A 76 -12.88 2.68 2.10
N GLY A 77 -12.99 2.18 3.31
CA GLY A 77 -13.99 1.15 3.61
C GLY A 77 -13.61 -0.26 3.26
N GLY A 78 -12.45 -0.46 2.63
CA GLY A 78 -12.01 -1.80 2.21
C GLY A 78 -11.40 -2.59 3.35
N GLY A 79 -11.03 -3.83 3.05
CA GLY A 79 -10.37 -4.70 4.01
C GLY A 79 -8.86 -4.55 3.97
N PHE A 80 -8.18 -5.26 4.86
CA PHE A 80 -6.73 -5.18 4.99
C PHE A 80 -6.08 -6.53 4.72
N ALA A 81 -4.80 -6.47 4.37
CA ALA A 81 -3.96 -7.65 4.22
C ALA A 81 -2.58 -7.34 4.81
N PRO A 82 -1.79 -8.38 5.14
CA PRO A 82 -0.43 -8.12 5.59
C PRO A 82 0.36 -7.35 4.55
N ARG A 83 1.13 -6.38 4.99
CA ARG A 83 1.94 -5.58 4.07
C ARG A 83 3.14 -6.41 3.61
N PRO A 84 3.35 -6.52 2.30
CA PRO A 84 4.53 -7.23 1.80
C PRO A 84 5.81 -6.60 2.30
N ILE A 85 6.81 -7.42 2.57
CA ILE A 85 8.09 -6.96 3.07
C ILE A 85 9.07 -6.92 1.90
N ARG A 86 9.63 -5.72 1.66
CA ARG A 86 10.59 -5.54 0.58
C ARG A 86 11.92 -6.16 0.98
N PRO A 87 12.61 -6.85 0.08
CA PRO A 87 13.89 -7.48 0.43
C PRO A 87 14.89 -6.47 0.96
N ALA A 88 15.56 -6.81 2.05
CA ALA A 88 16.63 -5.98 2.58
C ALA A 88 17.89 -6.14 1.75
N THR A 89 18.07 -7.32 1.14
CA THR A 89 19.21 -7.64 0.32
C THR A 89 18.82 -7.63 -1.15
N GLU A 90 19.67 -7.05 -1.98
CA GLU A 90 19.39 -6.98 -3.40
C GLU A 90 19.55 -8.36 -4.03
N ARG A 91 18.44 -9.08 -4.18
CA ARG A 91 18.44 -10.43 -4.77
C ARG A 91 18.38 -10.39 -6.29
N ARG A 92 17.82 -9.33 -6.84
CA ARG A 92 17.83 -9.03 -8.26
C ARG A 92 18.30 -7.60 -8.41
N PRO A 93 18.99 -7.25 -9.49
CA PRO A 93 19.51 -5.90 -9.65
C PRO A 93 18.44 -4.84 -9.51
N GLY A 94 18.69 -3.87 -8.68
CA GLY A 94 17.83 -2.69 -8.56
C GLY A 94 16.64 -2.82 -7.66
N VAL A 95 16.39 -3.97 -7.04
CA VAL A 95 15.19 -4.15 -6.23
C VAL A 95 15.51 -4.57 -4.80
N CYS A 96 15.45 -3.64 -3.90
CA CYS A 96 15.60 -3.89 -2.45
C CYS A 96 15.25 -2.61 -1.72
N VAL A 97 15.18 -2.69 -0.40
CA VAL A 97 14.75 -1.56 0.42
C VAL A 97 15.69 -0.36 0.33
N THR A 98 16.96 -0.58 0.01
CA THR A 98 17.90 0.54 -0.13
C THR A 98 17.82 1.19 -1.51
N LYS A 99 17.21 0.52 -2.48
CA LYS A 99 17.03 1.08 -3.82
C LYS A 99 15.66 1.76 -3.94
N GLN A 100 14.64 1.20 -3.32
CA GLN A 100 13.33 1.82 -3.22
C GLN A 100 13.08 2.06 -1.75
N LEU A 101 13.50 3.22 -1.27
CA LEU A 101 13.47 3.53 0.15
C LEU A 101 12.06 3.59 0.71
N PRO A 102 11.90 3.23 1.98
CA PRO A 102 10.60 3.39 2.62
C PRO A 102 10.25 4.87 2.78
N SER A 103 8.99 5.16 2.93
CA SER A 103 8.53 6.52 3.17
C SER A 103 8.92 6.94 4.59
N ASP A 104 9.31 8.20 4.75
CA ASP A 104 9.56 8.76 6.08
C ASP A 104 8.43 9.71 6.48
N LYS A 105 7.36 9.75 5.68
CA LYS A 105 6.27 10.67 5.93
C LYS A 105 5.19 9.97 6.75
N ARG A 106 5.03 10.43 7.98
CA ARG A 106 4.02 9.88 8.88
C ARG A 106 2.64 10.37 8.46
N VAL A 107 1.68 9.47 8.52
CA VAL A 107 0.29 9.79 8.18
C VAL A 107 -0.55 9.46 9.40
N HIS A 108 -1.49 10.33 9.70
CA HIS A 108 -2.32 10.18 10.89
C HIS A 108 -3.80 10.07 10.52
N LEU A 109 -4.58 9.62 11.47
CA LEU A 109 -6.00 9.43 11.29
C LEU A 109 -6.65 10.77 10.90
N LYS A 110 -7.48 10.73 9.85
CA LYS A 110 -8.15 11.93 9.35
C LYS A 110 -9.52 12.16 9.97
N TYR A 111 -10.05 11.16 10.64
CA TYR A 111 -11.39 11.20 11.19
C TYR A 111 -11.32 11.02 12.69
N SER A 112 -12.36 11.45 13.40
CA SER A 112 -12.41 11.26 14.85
C SER A 112 -12.56 9.77 15.17
N VAL A 113 -12.21 9.42 16.39
CA VAL A 113 -12.34 8.03 16.85
C VAL A 113 -13.79 7.59 16.75
N GLU A 114 -14.73 8.50 17.09
CA GLU A 114 -16.14 8.19 17.03
C GLU A 114 -16.61 7.96 15.59
N ASP A 115 -16.12 8.76 14.65
CA ASP A 115 -16.49 8.60 13.25
C ASP A 115 -15.95 7.29 12.71
N VAL A 116 -14.70 6.94 13.10
CA VAL A 116 -14.08 5.69 12.67
C VAL A 116 -14.88 4.51 13.20
N ALA A 117 -15.31 4.57 14.45
CA ALA A 117 -16.09 3.49 15.06
C ALA A 117 -17.44 3.31 14.35
N ALA A 118 -18.11 4.41 14.03
CA ALA A 118 -19.40 4.36 13.34
C ALA A 118 -19.24 3.81 11.92
N HIS A 119 -18.20 4.25 11.23
CA HIS A 119 -17.89 3.76 9.87
C HIS A 119 -17.60 2.26 9.90
N SER A 120 -16.80 1.80 10.85
CA SER A 120 -16.50 0.40 11.00
C SER A 120 -17.76 -0.41 11.29
N ALA A 121 -18.61 0.09 12.18
CA ALA A 121 -19.82 -0.63 12.56
C ALA A 121 -20.76 -0.83 11.37
N ARG A 122 -20.78 0.14 10.45
CA ARG A 122 -21.65 0.04 9.27
C ARG A 122 -21.14 -0.99 8.27
N LEU A 123 -19.86 -1.24 8.22
CA LEU A 123 -19.27 -2.02 7.13
C LEU A 123 -18.68 -3.37 7.56
N ARG A 124 -18.39 -3.54 8.83
CA ARG A 124 -17.62 -4.73 9.24
C ARG A 124 -18.34 -6.05 8.99
N ASP A 125 -19.67 -6.03 8.94
CA ASP A 125 -20.41 -7.25 8.67
C ASP A 125 -20.60 -7.52 7.17
N ILE A 126 -20.14 -6.60 6.33
CA ILE A 126 -20.19 -6.77 4.88
C ILE A 126 -18.83 -7.30 4.45
N PRO A 127 -18.77 -8.44 3.76
CA PRO A 127 -17.49 -8.95 3.30
C PRO A 127 -16.78 -7.92 2.43
N PRO A 128 -15.45 -7.83 2.51
CA PRO A 128 -14.73 -6.80 1.74
C PRO A 128 -15.05 -6.78 0.26
N GLN A 129 -15.29 -7.95 -0.35
CA GLN A 129 -15.58 -8.02 -1.78
C GLN A 129 -16.96 -7.47 -2.12
N GLU A 130 -17.78 -7.18 -1.14
CA GLU A 130 -19.13 -6.66 -1.36
C GLU A 130 -19.32 -5.23 -0.89
N ARG A 131 -18.27 -4.64 -0.39
CA ARG A 131 -18.36 -3.27 0.12
C ARG A 131 -18.37 -2.22 -0.98
#